data_025707055adb9af68b3c4f15fb76aa8b
#
_entry.id   025707055adb9af68b3c4f15fb76aa8b
#
_cell.length_a   1.000
_cell.length_b   1.000
_cell.length_c   1.000
_cell.angle_alpha   90.00
_cell.angle_beta   90.00
_cell.angle_gamma   90.00
#
_symmetry.space_group_name_H-M   'P 1'
#
loop_
_entity.id
_entity.type
_entity.pdbx_description
1 polymer ?
#
loop_
_entity_poly.entity_id
_entity_poly.type
_entity_poly.pdbx_seq_one_letter_code
_entity_poly.pdbx_strand_id
1 'polypeptide(L)'
;FYYGCGRIFEGTHKQMLNSLNKLKNLPNETKIYCGHEYSYKNLEFIINELFYWKNNMAIKSKMKEMINERGSSMPFDLGHQKDWNPFLNCDDPHYKQCIADFYKNKGKINKEASEIDFFTFIREKRNKF
;
A
#
# COMPACT_ATOMS: atom_id res chain seq x y z
N PHE A 1 -2.08 2.86 8.10
CA PHE A 1 -1.78 3.31 6.74
C PHE A 1 -0.38 2.89 6.29
N TYR A 2 0.52 2.51 7.21
CA TYR A 2 1.85 2.03 6.87
C TYR A 2 1.77 0.83 5.92
N TYR A 3 2.29 0.95 4.69
CA TYR A 3 2.16 0.00 3.57
C TYR A 3 0.74 -0.34 3.13
N GLY A 4 -0.24 0.47 3.48
CA GLY A 4 -1.63 0.23 3.16
C GLY A 4 -2.47 1.49 3.08
N CYS A 5 -3.77 1.30 3.15
CA CYS A 5 -4.74 2.34 3.44
C CYS A 5 -5.88 1.76 4.28
N GLY A 6 -6.67 2.62 4.91
CA GLY A 6 -7.83 2.21 5.70
C GLY A 6 -8.89 1.47 4.86
N ARG A 7 -9.66 0.62 5.51
CA ARG A 7 -10.87 0.05 4.92
C ARG A 7 -11.90 1.16 4.71
N ILE A 8 -12.61 1.12 3.60
CA ILE A 8 -13.65 2.09 3.29
C ILE A 8 -14.96 1.58 3.89
N PHE A 9 -15.38 2.17 5.01
CA PHE A 9 -16.67 1.87 5.65
C PHE A 9 -17.78 2.74 5.09
N GLU A 10 -17.48 4.01 4.82
CA GLU A 10 -18.36 5.00 4.24
C GLU A 10 -17.64 5.77 3.13
N GLY A 11 -18.39 6.27 2.17
CA GLY A 11 -17.82 6.96 1.01
C GLY A 11 -17.41 6.02 -0.10
N THR A 12 -16.62 6.52 -1.04
CA THR A 12 -16.24 5.85 -2.28
C THR A 12 -14.73 5.64 -2.39
N HIS A 13 -14.32 4.71 -3.25
CA HIS A 13 -12.92 4.52 -3.61
C HIS A 13 -12.26 5.82 -4.11
N LYS A 14 -13.00 6.61 -4.90
CA LYS A 14 -12.52 7.90 -5.40
C LYS A 14 -12.26 8.92 -4.29
N GLN A 15 -13.13 8.98 -3.28
CA GLN A 15 -12.91 9.86 -2.13
C GLN A 15 -11.69 9.44 -1.32
N MET A 16 -11.50 8.13 -1.10
CA MET A 16 -10.32 7.62 -0.41
C MET A 16 -9.04 7.92 -1.20
N LEU A 17 -9.03 7.66 -2.51
CA LEU A 17 -7.91 7.96 -3.37
C LEU A 17 -7.55 9.45 -3.35
N ASN A 18 -8.54 10.34 -3.44
CA ASN A 18 -8.32 11.78 -3.32
C ASN A 18 -7.72 12.17 -1.97
N SER A 19 -8.14 11.53 -0.89
CA SER A 19 -7.59 11.76 0.45
C SER A 19 -6.13 11.32 0.54
N LEU A 20 -5.80 10.15 -0.01
CA LEU A 20 -4.42 9.65 -0.08
C LEU A 20 -3.53 10.55 -0.93
N ASN A 21 -4.03 11.06 -2.06
CA ASN A 21 -3.30 11.99 -2.91
C ASN A 21 -3.02 13.33 -2.20
N LYS A 22 -3.93 13.81 -1.35
CA LYS A 22 -3.65 14.99 -0.49
C LYS A 22 -2.52 14.69 0.49
N LEU A 23 -2.52 13.53 1.13
CA LEU A 23 -1.43 13.11 2.02
C LEU A 23 -0.11 12.96 1.27
N LYS A 24 -0.13 12.35 0.09
CA LYS A 24 1.05 12.19 -0.78
C LYS A 24 1.74 13.51 -1.11
N ASN A 25 1.00 14.62 -1.18
CA ASN A 25 1.53 15.94 -1.47
C ASN A 25 2.22 16.63 -0.29
N LEU A 26 2.15 16.08 0.92
CA LEU A 26 2.88 16.61 2.07
C LEU A 26 4.39 16.36 1.94
N PRO A 27 5.25 17.13 2.65
CA PRO A 27 6.69 16.93 2.66
C PRO A 27 7.11 15.50 3.03
N ASN A 28 8.23 15.02 2.49
CA ASN A 28 8.71 13.66 2.72
C ASN A 28 9.05 13.37 4.19
N GLU A 29 9.52 14.37 4.91
CA GLU A 29 9.86 14.32 6.35
C GLU A 29 8.65 14.34 7.27
N THR A 30 7.43 14.44 6.73
CA THR A 30 6.19 14.38 7.52
C THR A 30 6.13 13.08 8.30
N LYS A 31 6.03 13.17 9.61
CA LYS A 31 5.88 12.01 10.50
C LYS A 31 4.42 11.56 10.55
N ILE A 32 4.19 10.29 10.35
CA ILE A 32 2.86 9.69 10.34
C ILE A 32 2.68 8.85 11.60
N TYR A 33 1.55 9.07 12.27
CA TYR A 33 1.06 8.30 13.42
C TYR A 33 -0.31 7.72 13.07
N CYS A 34 -0.42 6.42 12.94
CA CYS A 34 -1.68 5.73 12.67
C CYS A 34 -2.34 5.27 13.96
N GLY A 35 -3.67 5.16 13.95
CA GLY A 35 -4.45 4.73 15.12
C GLY A 35 -4.34 3.24 15.44
N HIS A 36 -3.92 2.40 14.50
CA HIS A 36 -3.82 0.95 14.66
C HIS A 36 -2.53 0.40 14.06
N GLU A 37 -2.02 -0.68 14.66
CA GLU A 37 -0.83 -1.39 14.18
C GLU A 37 -1.21 -2.48 13.17
N TYR A 38 -1.47 -2.07 11.93
CA TYR A 38 -1.75 -2.99 10.81
C TYR A 38 -0.58 -3.15 9.84
N SER A 39 0.55 -2.54 10.14
CA SER A 39 1.71 -2.43 9.24
C SER A 39 2.21 -3.78 8.78
N TYR A 40 2.39 -4.71 9.70
CA TYR A 40 2.86 -6.06 9.39
C TYR A 40 1.89 -6.80 8.46
N LYS A 41 0.59 -6.75 8.76
CA LYS A 41 -0.44 -7.40 7.94
C LYS A 41 -0.59 -6.74 6.56
N ASN A 42 -0.41 -5.42 6.48
CA ASN A 42 -0.38 -4.72 5.20
C ASN A 42 0.82 -5.16 4.36
N LEU A 43 2.00 -5.29 4.99
CA LEU A 43 3.20 -5.76 4.32
C LEU A 43 3.07 -7.22 3.85
N GLU A 44 2.44 -8.09 4.64
CA GLU A 44 2.11 -9.46 4.20
C GLU A 44 1.23 -9.47 2.96
N PHE A 45 0.23 -8.61 2.90
CA PHE A 45 -0.62 -8.47 1.73
C PHE A 45 0.18 -8.06 0.49
N ILE A 46 1.05 -7.06 0.60
CA ILE A 46 1.89 -6.61 -0.51
C ILE A 46 2.79 -7.75 -1.02
N ILE A 47 3.43 -8.47 -0.11
CA ILE A 47 4.35 -9.55 -0.47
C ILE A 47 3.61 -10.73 -1.11
N ASN A 48 2.48 -11.13 -0.54
CA ASN A 48 1.78 -12.35 -0.94
C ASN A 48 0.82 -12.14 -2.11
N GLU A 49 0.13 -11.00 -2.16
CA GLU A 49 -0.94 -10.76 -3.11
C GLU A 49 -0.54 -9.83 -4.27
N LEU A 50 0.41 -8.94 -4.05
CA LEU A 50 0.85 -8.01 -5.08
C LEU A 50 2.19 -8.40 -5.70
N PHE A 51 2.93 -9.35 -5.11
CA PHE A 51 4.21 -9.89 -5.57
C PHE A 51 5.27 -8.85 -5.97
N TYR A 52 5.06 -7.63 -5.52
CA TYR A 52 5.93 -6.52 -5.90
C TYR A 52 7.32 -6.62 -5.27
N TRP A 53 7.44 -7.46 -4.22
CA TRP A 53 8.61 -7.44 -3.33
C TRP A 53 9.18 -8.83 -3.07
N LYS A 54 9.38 -9.64 -4.10
CA LYS A 54 9.97 -10.98 -3.94
C LYS A 54 11.24 -11.03 -3.07
N ASN A 55 11.95 -9.90 -2.93
CA ASN A 55 13.20 -9.80 -2.17
C ASN A 55 13.07 -9.11 -0.81
N ASN A 56 11.86 -8.82 -0.32
CA ASN A 56 11.70 -7.98 0.88
C ASN A 56 11.32 -8.72 2.15
N MET A 57 11.74 -9.97 2.29
CA MET A 57 11.71 -10.66 3.58
C MET A 57 12.49 -9.90 4.66
N ALA A 58 13.58 -9.19 4.27
CA ALA A 58 14.34 -8.34 5.18
C ALA A 58 13.50 -7.18 5.77
N ILE A 59 12.66 -6.53 4.96
CA ILE A 59 11.77 -5.45 5.44
C ILE A 59 10.74 -6.03 6.42
N LYS A 60 10.19 -7.19 6.12
CA LYS A 60 9.21 -7.88 7.00
C LYS A 60 9.84 -8.25 8.35
N SER A 61 11.04 -8.79 8.35
CA SER A 61 11.78 -9.14 9.57
C SER A 61 12.10 -7.89 10.40
N LYS A 62 12.63 -6.85 9.78
CA LYS A 62 12.93 -5.58 10.43
C LYS A 62 11.69 -4.92 11.04
N MET A 63 10.56 -4.95 10.34
CA MET A 63 9.30 -4.45 10.89
C MET A 63 8.85 -5.25 12.10
N LYS A 64 8.94 -6.59 12.04
CA LYS A 64 8.60 -7.46 13.16
C LYS A 64 9.48 -7.19 14.39
N GLU A 65 10.78 -7.02 14.19
CA GLU A 65 11.72 -6.65 15.25
C GLU A 65 11.33 -5.30 15.88
N MET A 66 11.08 -4.29 15.06
CA MET A 66 10.68 -2.96 15.53
C MET A 66 9.38 -2.99 16.35
N ILE A 67 8.36 -3.75 15.89
CA ILE A 67 7.11 -3.92 16.62
C ILE A 67 7.34 -4.66 17.94
N ASN A 68 8.18 -5.70 17.94
CA ASN A 68 8.50 -6.45 19.15
C ASN A 68 9.26 -5.62 20.18
N GLU A 69 10.20 -4.77 19.73
CA GLU A 69 11.03 -3.95 20.62
C GLU A 69 10.30 -2.72 21.15
N ARG A 70 9.48 -2.08 20.31
CA ARG A 70 8.87 -0.77 20.60
C ARG A 70 7.36 -0.84 20.84
N GLY A 71 6.74 -1.97 20.59
CA GLY A 71 5.27 -2.13 20.60
C GLY A 71 4.57 -1.51 19.40
N SER A 72 5.31 -0.83 18.49
CA SER A 72 4.73 -0.13 17.34
C SER A 72 5.73 0.08 16.22
N SER A 73 5.24 0.11 14.98
CA SER A 73 6.00 0.54 13.80
C SER A 73 6.01 2.06 13.63
N MET A 74 5.35 2.81 14.48
CA MET A 74 5.18 4.26 14.37
C MET A 74 6.12 5.02 15.30
N PRO A 75 6.46 6.28 14.97
CA PRO A 75 6.15 6.99 13.74
C PRO A 75 6.99 6.51 12.53
N PHE A 76 6.52 6.81 11.32
CA PHE A 76 7.28 6.61 10.10
C PHE A 76 7.25 7.84 9.20
N ASP A 77 8.24 7.96 8.31
CA ASP A 77 8.31 9.06 7.37
C ASP A 77 7.41 8.82 6.14
N LEU A 78 6.67 9.85 5.74
CA LEU A 78 5.82 9.80 4.56
C LEU A 78 6.62 9.52 3.28
N GLY A 79 7.84 10.05 3.16
CA GLY A 79 8.72 9.81 2.02
C GLY A 79 8.93 8.33 1.75
N HIS A 80 9.20 7.54 2.79
CA HIS A 80 9.31 6.09 2.66
C HIS A 80 8.02 5.45 2.13
N GLN A 81 6.86 5.96 2.51
CA GLN A 81 5.58 5.45 2.00
C GLN A 81 5.31 5.84 0.55
N LYS A 82 5.76 7.02 0.11
CA LYS A 82 5.67 7.43 -1.30
C LYS A 82 6.44 6.47 -2.21
N ASP A 83 7.57 5.94 -1.74
CA ASP A 83 8.36 4.98 -2.51
C ASP A 83 7.78 3.56 -2.47
N TRP A 84 7.12 3.20 -1.38
CA TRP A 84 6.87 1.79 -1.07
C TRP A 84 5.40 1.38 -0.86
N ASN A 85 4.49 2.32 -0.73
CA ASN A 85 3.09 2.01 -0.51
C ASN A 85 2.32 1.96 -1.85
N PRO A 86 1.82 0.80 -2.29
CA PRO A 86 1.11 0.67 -3.57
C PRO A 86 -0.15 1.53 -3.64
N PHE A 87 -0.79 1.82 -2.51
CA PHE A 87 -1.96 2.68 -2.46
C PHE A 87 -1.66 4.17 -2.69
N LEU A 88 -0.40 4.58 -2.54
CA LEU A 88 0.07 5.93 -2.88
C LEU A 88 0.66 6.01 -4.31
N ASN A 89 0.79 4.88 -5.00
CA ASN A 89 1.44 4.77 -6.30
C ASN A 89 0.53 4.16 -7.38
N CYS A 90 -0.77 4.39 -7.25
CA CYS A 90 -1.76 3.88 -8.21
C CYS A 90 -1.67 4.54 -9.60
N ASP A 91 -0.99 5.67 -9.70
CA ASP A 91 -0.67 6.37 -10.94
C ASP A 91 0.63 5.90 -11.60
N ASP A 92 1.51 5.21 -10.88
CA ASP A 92 2.82 4.79 -11.36
C ASP A 92 2.72 3.64 -12.38
N PRO A 93 3.19 3.82 -13.63
CA PRO A 93 3.13 2.79 -14.67
C PRO A 93 3.92 1.53 -14.32
N HIS A 94 5.03 1.65 -13.60
CA HIS A 94 5.84 0.52 -13.19
C HIS A 94 5.09 -0.39 -12.20
N TYR A 95 4.44 0.21 -11.20
CA TYR A 95 3.58 -0.52 -10.27
C TYR A 95 2.44 -1.25 -10.99
N LYS A 96 1.74 -0.55 -11.88
CA LYS A 96 0.66 -1.13 -12.68
C LYS A 96 1.14 -2.31 -13.51
N GLN A 97 2.30 -2.16 -14.16
CA GLN A 97 2.87 -3.22 -14.98
C GLN A 97 3.25 -4.45 -14.16
N CYS A 98 3.94 -4.29 -13.02
CA CYS A 98 4.34 -5.40 -12.17
C CYS A 98 3.13 -6.20 -11.66
N ILE A 99 2.07 -5.52 -11.24
CA ILE A 99 0.86 -6.16 -10.75
C ILE A 99 0.06 -6.78 -11.90
N ALA A 100 -0.04 -6.11 -13.05
CA ALA A 100 -0.68 -6.66 -14.24
C ALA A 100 0.01 -7.93 -14.72
N ASP A 101 1.33 -7.97 -14.70
CA ASP A 101 2.11 -9.16 -15.09
C ASP A 101 1.85 -10.34 -14.16
N PHE A 102 1.71 -10.11 -12.88
CA PHE A 102 1.35 -11.13 -11.91
C PHE A 102 -0.07 -11.70 -12.15
N TYR A 103 -1.02 -10.83 -12.51
CA TYR A 103 -2.41 -11.22 -12.73
C TYR A 103 -2.77 -11.51 -14.20
N LYS A 104 -1.79 -11.64 -15.10
CA LYS A 104 -1.99 -11.85 -16.56
C LYS A 104 -3.07 -12.87 -16.93
N ASN A 105 -3.21 -13.92 -16.16
CA ASN A 105 -4.18 -14.98 -16.41
C ASN A 105 -5.48 -14.85 -15.61
N LYS A 106 -5.65 -13.79 -14.82
CA LYS A 106 -6.83 -13.55 -13.96
C LYS A 106 -7.64 -12.30 -14.33
N GLY A 107 -7.34 -11.69 -15.46
CA GLY A 107 -8.28 -11.06 -16.38
C GLY A 107 -8.79 -9.64 -16.08
N LYS A 108 -8.35 -8.86 -15.07
CA LYS A 108 -9.03 -7.58 -14.80
C LYS A 108 -8.14 -6.34 -14.67
N ILE A 109 -6.85 -6.49 -14.61
CA ILE A 109 -5.94 -5.36 -14.54
C ILE A 109 -4.89 -5.45 -15.63
N ASN A 110 -4.69 -4.36 -16.35
CA ASN A 110 -3.62 -4.18 -17.31
C ASN A 110 -2.89 -2.86 -17.03
N LYS A 111 -1.78 -2.64 -17.71
CA LYS A 111 -0.98 -1.41 -17.59
C LYS A 111 -1.74 -0.12 -17.97
N GLU A 112 -2.82 -0.25 -18.74
CA GLU A 112 -3.67 0.85 -19.19
C GLU A 112 -4.78 1.21 -18.19
N ALA A 113 -4.90 0.46 -17.08
CA ALA A 113 -5.89 0.76 -16.05
C ALA A 113 -5.72 2.18 -15.52
N SER A 114 -6.83 2.89 -15.33
CA SER A 114 -6.81 4.20 -14.70
C SER A 114 -6.33 4.11 -13.25
N GLU A 115 -5.88 5.22 -12.68
CA GLU A 115 -5.48 5.29 -11.27
C GLU A 115 -6.57 4.76 -10.34
N ILE A 116 -7.82 5.17 -10.57
CA ILE A 116 -8.95 4.74 -9.74
C ILE A 116 -9.29 3.27 -9.91
N ASP A 117 -9.20 2.71 -11.11
CA ASP A 117 -9.46 1.29 -11.35
C ASP A 117 -8.40 0.44 -10.67
N PHE A 118 -7.15 0.86 -10.75
CA PHE A 118 -6.04 0.19 -10.09
C PHE A 118 -6.16 0.25 -8.57
N PHE A 119 -6.45 1.44 -8.01
CA PHE A 119 -6.71 1.60 -6.59
C PHE A 119 -7.86 0.70 -6.11
N THR A 120 -8.97 0.71 -6.84
CA THR A 120 -10.14 -0.12 -6.52
C THR A 120 -9.76 -1.59 -6.48
N PHE A 121 -9.04 -2.06 -7.49
CA PHE A 121 -8.58 -3.45 -7.55
C PHE A 121 -7.73 -3.85 -6.34
N ILE A 122 -6.69 -3.10 -6.00
CA ILE A 122 -5.82 -3.45 -4.87
C ILE A 122 -6.56 -3.32 -3.52
N ARG A 123 -7.49 -2.35 -3.38
CA ARG A 123 -8.28 -2.19 -2.16
C ARG A 123 -9.25 -3.38 -1.96
N GLU A 124 -9.91 -3.82 -3.01
CA GLU A 124 -10.79 -5.00 -2.95
C GLU A 124 -10.02 -6.27 -2.65
N LYS A 125 -8.83 -6.44 -3.22
CA LYS A 125 -7.92 -7.54 -2.88
C LYS A 125 -7.56 -7.52 -1.39
N ARG A 126 -7.18 -6.36 -0.85
CA ARG A 126 -6.84 -6.21 0.56
C ARG A 126 -8.02 -6.48 1.49
N ASN A 127 -9.26 -6.23 1.05
CA ASN A 127 -10.45 -6.53 1.84
C ASN A 127 -10.71 -8.03 1.99
N LYS A 128 -10.22 -8.83 1.05
CA LYS A 128 -10.37 -10.30 1.03
C LYS A 128 -9.21 -11.04 1.68
N PHE A 129 -8.08 -10.36 1.91
CA PHE A 129 -6.89 -10.87 2.56
C PHE A 129 -7.04 -10.84 4.09
#